data_4a613e9788b78be409bf95d4da89b73d
#
_entry.id   4a613e9788b78be409bf95d4da89b73d
#
_cell.length_a   1.000
_cell.length_b   1.000
_cell.length_c   1.000
_cell.angle_alpha   90.00
_cell.angle_beta   90.00
_cell.angle_gamma   90.00
#
_symmetry.space_group_name_H-M   'P 1'
#
loop_
_entity.id
_entity.type
_entity.pdbx_description
1 polymer ?
#
loop_
_entity_poly.entity_id
_entity_poly.type
_entity_poly.pdbx_seq_one_letter_code
_entity_poly.pdbx_strand_id
1 'polypeptide(L)'
;MAVYGYLRVSTKEQNSQYQKDMMLNYANENNYVPVTFIDETMSGAKSYKNRKLGSLINKLSSGDILLVNEFSRLGRSLLDILELIKVINEHEAQLIVVRDKLIIGDDMNSKLLTTMFGIVSEIERDLLKSRVKEGLDAAKSRGVKLGRKPGPAKSKLDPHRDLIQEYLDKDISQASIAKLLGVHRQTLYSYIKKYQMKKIDLS
;
A
#
# COMPACT_ATOMS: atom_id res chain seq x y z
N MET A 1 15.42 17.03 -20.17
CA MET A 1 14.88 15.71 -20.53
C MET A 1 15.88 14.68 -20.06
N ALA A 2 15.61 13.99 -18.96
CA ALA A 2 16.36 12.82 -18.51
C ALA A 2 15.56 11.55 -18.85
N VAL A 3 16.27 10.43 -19.07
CA VAL A 3 15.64 9.15 -19.42
C VAL A 3 16.01 8.12 -18.36
N TYR A 4 14.99 7.56 -17.74
CA TYR A 4 15.12 6.58 -16.67
C TYR A 4 14.56 5.22 -17.10
N GLY A 5 15.30 4.15 -16.85
CA GLY A 5 14.86 2.77 -17.07
C GLY A 5 14.58 2.10 -15.71
N TYR A 6 13.34 1.73 -15.43
CA TYR A 6 13.01 1.04 -14.19
C TYR A 6 12.90 -0.46 -14.40
N LEU A 7 13.68 -1.20 -13.65
CA LEU A 7 13.80 -2.65 -13.69
C LEU A 7 13.32 -3.24 -12.37
N ARG A 8 12.35 -4.16 -12.41
CA ARG A 8 11.91 -4.88 -11.22
C ARG A 8 11.98 -6.39 -11.44
N VAL A 9 12.74 -7.06 -10.61
CA VAL A 9 12.91 -8.51 -10.65
C VAL A 9 12.56 -9.13 -9.29
N SER A 10 12.00 -10.35 -9.30
CA SER A 10 11.69 -11.12 -8.09
C SER A 10 12.87 -11.98 -7.65
N THR A 11 13.72 -12.40 -8.60
CA THR A 11 14.95 -13.19 -8.40
C THR A 11 16.04 -12.65 -9.30
N LYS A 12 17.30 -12.73 -8.83
CA LYS A 12 18.45 -12.10 -9.48
C LYS A 12 18.82 -12.74 -10.82
N GLU A 13 19.26 -11.91 -11.74
CA GLU A 13 20.21 -11.98 -12.85
C GLU A 13 19.66 -12.17 -14.27
N GLN A 14 19.00 -13.24 -14.66
CA GLN A 14 18.67 -13.46 -16.09
C GLN A 14 17.55 -12.55 -16.62
N ASN A 15 16.53 -12.24 -15.81
CA ASN A 15 15.40 -11.40 -16.26
C ASN A 15 15.70 -9.90 -16.24
N SER A 16 16.68 -9.43 -15.47
CA SER A 16 17.03 -8.01 -15.42
C SER A 16 17.81 -7.59 -16.67
N GLN A 17 18.76 -8.42 -17.10
CA GLN A 17 19.57 -8.11 -18.29
C GLN A 17 18.70 -8.04 -19.55
N TYR A 18 17.81 -9.02 -19.74
CA TYR A 18 16.88 -9.00 -20.88
C TYR A 18 15.99 -7.74 -20.90
N GLN A 19 15.44 -7.34 -19.75
CA GLN A 19 14.64 -6.11 -19.65
C GLN A 19 15.48 -4.88 -19.98
N LYS A 20 16.72 -4.84 -19.50
CA LYS A 20 17.65 -3.75 -19.77
C LYS A 20 17.99 -3.63 -21.24
N ASP A 21 18.29 -4.75 -21.88
CA ASP A 21 18.63 -4.78 -23.30
C ASP A 21 17.44 -4.32 -24.17
N MET A 22 16.22 -4.74 -23.84
CA MET A 22 15.01 -4.26 -24.53
C MET A 22 14.84 -2.74 -24.41
N MET A 23 15.03 -2.18 -23.21
CA MET A 23 14.90 -0.75 -23.01
C MET A 23 16.02 0.04 -23.69
N LEU A 24 17.26 -0.49 -23.69
CA LEU A 24 18.37 0.14 -24.39
C LEU A 24 18.16 0.15 -25.90
N ASN A 25 17.72 -0.97 -26.47
CA ASN A 25 17.42 -1.03 -27.90
C ASN A 25 16.34 -0.02 -28.28
N TYR A 26 15.24 0.02 -27.53
CA TYR A 26 14.17 1.00 -27.76
C TYR A 26 14.68 2.45 -27.62
N ALA A 27 15.48 2.71 -26.58
CA ALA A 27 16.02 4.04 -26.34
C ALA A 27 16.98 4.48 -27.47
N ASN A 28 17.82 3.57 -27.98
CA ASN A 28 18.71 3.85 -29.09
C ASN A 28 17.92 4.14 -30.39
N GLU A 29 16.90 3.35 -30.69
CA GLU A 29 16.05 3.52 -31.87
C GLU A 29 15.30 4.86 -31.87
N ASN A 30 14.98 5.40 -30.66
CA ASN A 30 14.20 6.61 -30.51
C ASN A 30 15.05 7.83 -30.04
N ASN A 31 16.37 7.73 -30.00
CA ASN A 31 17.28 8.77 -29.51
C ASN A 31 17.03 9.20 -28.06
N TYR A 32 16.60 8.27 -27.21
CA TYR A 32 16.39 8.48 -25.77
C TYR A 32 17.60 8.07 -24.93
N VAL A 33 18.78 8.47 -25.36
CA VAL A 33 20.04 8.14 -24.70
C VAL A 33 20.71 9.38 -24.13
N PRO A 34 21.41 9.29 -23.00
CA PRO A 34 21.68 8.09 -22.18
C PRO A 34 20.51 7.73 -21.25
N VAL A 35 20.41 6.43 -20.91
CA VAL A 35 19.40 5.91 -19.97
C VAL A 35 20.01 5.65 -18.59
N THR A 36 19.42 6.22 -17.55
CA THR A 36 19.79 5.94 -16.14
C THR A 36 18.92 4.82 -15.61
N PHE A 37 19.52 3.65 -15.31
CA PHE A 37 18.77 2.49 -14.82
C PHE A 37 18.63 2.47 -13.30
N ILE A 38 17.42 2.11 -12.84
CA ILE A 38 17.07 1.89 -11.44
C ILE A 38 16.63 0.44 -11.26
N ASP A 39 17.50 -0.35 -10.63
CA ASP A 39 17.23 -1.76 -10.35
C ASP A 39 16.55 -1.92 -8.99
N GLU A 40 15.45 -2.68 -8.97
CA GLU A 40 14.74 -3.03 -7.75
C GLU A 40 14.49 -4.53 -7.65
N THR A 41 15.06 -5.16 -6.62
CA THR A 41 14.83 -6.57 -6.30
C THR A 41 13.79 -6.65 -5.21
N MET A 42 12.51 -6.64 -5.59
CA MET A 42 11.41 -6.66 -4.63
C MET A 42 10.13 -7.24 -5.24
N SER A 43 9.33 -7.90 -4.38
CA SER A 43 7.97 -8.30 -4.73
C SER A 43 7.10 -7.06 -5.02
N GLY A 44 6.33 -7.09 -6.12
CA GLY A 44 5.37 -6.03 -6.46
C GLY A 44 4.20 -5.87 -5.48
N ALA A 45 4.19 -6.59 -4.33
CA ALA A 45 3.14 -6.51 -3.31
C ALA A 45 3.18 -5.21 -2.49
N LYS A 46 4.34 -4.56 -2.42
CA LYS A 46 4.48 -3.29 -1.70
C LYS A 46 4.04 -2.13 -2.59
N SER A 47 3.38 -1.14 -2.01
CA SER A 47 3.05 0.12 -2.70
C SER A 47 4.30 0.73 -3.34
N TYR A 48 4.16 1.32 -4.52
CA TYR A 48 5.25 2.01 -5.23
C TYR A 48 5.91 3.11 -4.38
N LYS A 49 5.15 3.76 -3.49
CA LYS A 49 5.63 4.82 -2.58
C LYS A 49 6.76 4.34 -1.65
N ASN A 50 6.75 3.06 -1.30
CA ASN A 50 7.75 2.43 -0.42
C ASN A 50 8.83 1.69 -1.21
N ARG A 51 9.00 2.00 -2.48
CA ARG A 51 9.97 1.40 -3.39
C ARG A 51 10.91 2.47 -3.97
N LYS A 52 12.00 2.03 -4.59
CA LYS A 52 12.89 2.93 -5.37
C LYS A 52 12.10 3.66 -6.47
N LEU A 53 11.05 3.03 -6.99
CA LEU A 53 10.14 3.64 -7.96
C LEU A 53 9.51 4.92 -7.43
N GLY A 54 9.04 4.95 -6.18
CA GLY A 54 8.47 6.17 -5.56
C GLY A 54 9.50 7.29 -5.47
N SER A 55 10.73 6.96 -5.05
CA SER A 55 11.83 7.93 -5.02
C SER A 55 12.22 8.44 -6.39
N LEU A 56 12.11 7.61 -7.43
CA LEU A 56 12.35 7.99 -8.81
C LEU A 56 11.27 8.96 -9.31
N ILE A 57 9.99 8.62 -9.10
CA ILE A 57 8.87 9.45 -9.56
C ILE A 57 8.93 10.86 -8.95
N ASN A 58 9.25 10.96 -7.66
CA ASN A 58 9.41 12.25 -6.98
C ASN A 58 10.57 13.11 -7.53
N LYS A 59 11.46 12.54 -8.35
CA LYS A 59 12.57 13.24 -9.00
C LYS A 59 12.29 13.61 -10.45
N LEU A 60 11.21 13.08 -11.02
CA LEU A 60 10.85 13.40 -12.40
C LEU A 60 10.51 14.88 -12.54
N SER A 61 10.94 15.45 -13.65
CA SER A 61 10.66 16.81 -14.06
C SER A 61 9.97 16.82 -15.42
N SER A 62 9.41 17.97 -15.78
CA SER A 62 8.76 18.16 -17.09
C SER A 62 9.66 17.73 -18.25
N GLY A 63 9.10 16.91 -19.14
CA GLY A 63 9.79 16.35 -20.29
C GLY A 63 10.69 15.15 -20.01
N ASP A 64 10.77 14.64 -18.77
CA ASP A 64 11.52 13.41 -18.48
C ASP A 64 10.76 12.17 -18.97
N ILE A 65 11.50 11.09 -19.20
CA ILE A 65 10.96 9.83 -19.71
C ILE A 65 11.24 8.70 -18.73
N LEU A 66 10.20 7.95 -18.37
CA LEU A 66 10.30 6.70 -17.62
C LEU A 66 10.03 5.51 -18.54
N LEU A 67 11.05 4.70 -18.78
CA LEU A 67 10.97 3.46 -19.53
C LEU A 67 10.68 2.30 -18.58
N VAL A 68 9.72 1.45 -18.94
CA VAL A 68 9.46 0.17 -18.27
C VAL A 68 9.22 -0.91 -19.32
N ASN A 69 9.56 -2.15 -19.03
CA ASN A 69 9.34 -3.23 -19.98
C ASN A 69 7.84 -3.56 -20.14
N GLU A 70 7.11 -3.63 -19.03
CA GLU A 70 5.69 -3.98 -18.97
C GLU A 70 5.02 -3.38 -17.72
N PHE A 71 3.71 -3.17 -17.76
CA PHE A 71 2.94 -2.61 -16.63
C PHE A 71 3.09 -3.39 -15.32
N SER A 72 3.25 -4.70 -15.41
CA SER A 72 3.42 -5.55 -14.22
C SER A 72 4.65 -5.19 -13.37
N ARG A 73 5.60 -4.43 -13.91
CA ARG A 73 6.77 -3.90 -13.16
C ARG A 73 6.38 -2.74 -12.27
N LEU A 74 5.38 -1.94 -12.68
CA LEU A 74 4.92 -0.76 -11.96
C LEU A 74 4.05 -1.13 -10.75
N GLY A 75 3.05 -1.99 -10.93
CA GLY A 75 2.09 -2.35 -9.90
C GLY A 75 1.51 -3.74 -10.09
N ARG A 76 0.73 -4.21 -9.11
CA ARG A 76 0.00 -5.49 -9.18
C ARG A 76 -1.47 -5.31 -9.52
N SER A 77 -2.04 -4.20 -9.16
CA SER A 77 -3.42 -3.86 -9.49
C SER A 77 -3.44 -2.77 -10.55
N LEU A 78 -4.49 -2.79 -11.33
CA LEU A 78 -4.73 -1.74 -12.31
C LEU A 78 -4.84 -0.36 -11.64
N LEU A 79 -5.40 -0.31 -10.43
CA LEU A 79 -5.51 0.93 -9.64
C LEU A 79 -4.14 1.51 -9.26
N ASP A 80 -3.19 0.65 -8.83
CA ASP A 80 -1.83 1.11 -8.51
C ASP A 80 -1.16 1.72 -9.75
N ILE A 81 -1.37 1.11 -10.92
CA ILE A 81 -0.81 1.58 -12.19
C ILE A 81 -1.42 2.92 -12.59
N LEU A 82 -2.74 3.07 -12.44
CA LEU A 82 -3.44 4.32 -12.75
C LEU A 82 -3.03 5.47 -11.83
N GLU A 83 -2.92 5.21 -10.52
CA GLU A 83 -2.41 6.21 -9.57
C GLU A 83 -1.01 6.68 -9.98
N LEU A 84 -0.17 5.73 -10.39
CA LEU A 84 1.19 6.02 -10.80
C LEU A 84 1.24 6.81 -12.11
N ILE A 85 0.44 6.45 -13.12
CA ILE A 85 0.32 7.20 -14.37
C ILE A 85 -0.13 8.64 -14.09
N LYS A 86 -1.13 8.80 -13.22
CA LYS A 86 -1.61 10.13 -12.82
C LYS A 86 -0.48 10.98 -12.24
N VAL A 87 0.31 10.43 -11.32
CA VAL A 87 1.42 11.15 -10.69
C VAL A 87 2.52 11.48 -11.72
N ILE A 88 2.84 10.57 -12.65
CA ILE A 88 3.82 10.84 -13.72
C ILE A 88 3.33 12.00 -14.61
N ASN A 89 2.04 12.02 -14.95
CA ASN A 89 1.45 13.10 -15.74
C ASN A 89 1.44 14.45 -14.97
N GLU A 90 1.22 14.42 -13.65
CA GLU A 90 1.33 15.63 -12.80
C GLU A 90 2.75 16.22 -12.80
N HIS A 91 3.78 15.40 -13.05
CA HIS A 91 5.16 15.85 -13.27
C HIS A 91 5.44 16.25 -14.73
N GLU A 92 4.43 16.21 -15.63
CA GLU A 92 4.58 16.44 -17.07
C GLU A 92 5.66 15.54 -17.70
N ALA A 93 5.86 14.34 -17.14
CA ALA A 93 6.78 13.32 -17.64
C ALA A 93 6.03 12.29 -18.47
N GLN A 94 6.76 11.53 -19.29
CA GLN A 94 6.20 10.46 -20.12
C GLN A 94 6.54 9.09 -19.55
N LEU A 95 5.56 8.18 -19.57
CA LEU A 95 5.77 6.76 -19.31
C LEU A 95 5.75 6.01 -20.62
N ILE A 96 6.79 5.22 -20.88
CA ILE A 96 6.87 4.36 -22.07
C ILE A 96 6.94 2.89 -21.65
N VAL A 97 5.98 2.10 -22.10
CA VAL A 97 5.93 0.65 -21.92
C VAL A 97 6.53 0.00 -23.16
N VAL A 98 7.79 -0.41 -23.08
CA VAL A 98 8.61 -0.80 -24.23
C VAL A 98 8.06 -2.00 -24.96
N ARG A 99 7.61 -3.05 -24.24
CA ARG A 99 7.06 -4.27 -24.81
C ARG A 99 5.84 -4.01 -25.70
N ASP A 100 4.96 -3.14 -25.25
CA ASP A 100 3.70 -2.85 -25.92
C ASP A 100 3.81 -1.63 -26.83
N LYS A 101 5.00 -0.99 -26.91
CA LYS A 101 5.29 0.25 -27.62
C LYS A 101 4.29 1.35 -27.31
N LEU A 102 3.85 1.40 -26.04
CA LEU A 102 2.83 2.33 -25.57
C LEU A 102 3.50 3.54 -24.92
N ILE A 103 3.18 4.73 -25.40
CA ILE A 103 3.62 6.00 -24.86
C ILE A 103 2.43 6.63 -24.13
N ILE A 104 2.61 6.96 -22.85
CA ILE A 104 1.61 7.60 -22.00
C ILE A 104 2.18 8.94 -21.54
N GLY A 105 1.53 10.01 -21.94
CA GLY A 105 1.86 11.39 -21.62
C GLY A 105 0.60 12.25 -21.48
N ASP A 106 0.69 13.55 -21.73
CA ASP A 106 -0.44 14.48 -21.61
C ASP A 106 -1.29 14.61 -22.89
N ASP A 107 -1.08 13.77 -23.89
CA ASP A 107 -1.86 13.78 -25.13
C ASP A 107 -3.28 13.21 -24.97
N MET A 108 -4.15 13.48 -25.95
CA MET A 108 -5.54 13.05 -25.94
C MET A 108 -5.69 11.52 -25.83
N ASN A 109 -4.83 10.76 -26.52
CA ASN A 109 -4.86 9.30 -26.50
C ASN A 109 -4.51 8.76 -25.11
N SER A 110 -3.54 9.33 -24.44
CA SER A 110 -3.15 8.99 -23.08
C SER A 110 -4.27 9.30 -22.08
N LYS A 111 -4.95 10.42 -22.23
CA LYS A 111 -6.13 10.77 -21.43
C LYS A 111 -7.27 9.78 -21.66
N LEU A 112 -7.53 9.39 -22.90
CA LEU A 112 -8.54 8.39 -23.23
C LEU A 112 -8.20 7.02 -22.62
N LEU A 113 -6.96 6.54 -22.79
CA LEU A 113 -6.49 5.29 -22.21
C LEU A 113 -6.59 5.29 -20.69
N THR A 114 -6.17 6.37 -20.03
CA THR A 114 -6.28 6.52 -18.57
C THR A 114 -7.74 6.47 -18.11
N THR A 115 -8.64 7.09 -18.86
CA THR A 115 -10.08 7.06 -18.58
C THR A 115 -10.66 5.65 -18.75
N MET A 116 -10.32 4.96 -19.83
CA MET A 116 -10.75 3.56 -20.07
C MET A 116 -10.25 2.62 -18.97
N PHE A 117 -8.98 2.73 -18.57
CA PHE A 117 -8.44 1.96 -17.47
C PHE A 117 -9.14 2.28 -16.15
N GLY A 118 -9.51 3.54 -15.90
CA GLY A 118 -10.31 3.94 -14.74
C GLY A 118 -11.65 3.21 -14.68
N ILE A 119 -12.37 3.15 -15.79
CA ILE A 119 -13.66 2.46 -15.92
C ILE A 119 -13.48 0.95 -15.66
N VAL A 120 -12.48 0.32 -16.29
CA VAL A 120 -12.20 -1.12 -16.07
C VAL A 120 -11.90 -1.41 -14.60
N SER A 121 -11.11 -0.56 -13.94
CA SER A 121 -10.80 -0.70 -12.51
C SER A 121 -12.03 -0.59 -11.61
N GLU A 122 -12.97 0.28 -11.96
CA GLU A 122 -14.22 0.42 -11.23
C GLU A 122 -15.10 -0.83 -11.39
N ILE A 123 -15.21 -1.35 -12.61
CA ILE A 123 -15.91 -2.61 -12.91
C ILE A 123 -15.28 -3.78 -12.14
N GLU A 124 -13.94 -3.94 -12.14
CA GLU A 124 -13.26 -5.00 -11.38
C GLU A 124 -13.55 -4.88 -9.87
N ARG A 125 -13.53 -3.66 -9.33
CA ARG A 125 -13.85 -3.42 -7.91
C ARG A 125 -15.28 -3.84 -7.57
N ASP A 126 -16.22 -3.52 -8.43
CA ASP A 126 -17.63 -3.85 -8.21
C ASP A 126 -17.88 -5.36 -8.34
N LEU A 127 -17.25 -6.03 -9.29
CA LEU A 127 -17.26 -7.49 -9.38
C LEU A 127 -16.67 -8.16 -8.12
N LEU A 128 -15.57 -7.62 -7.56
CA LEU A 128 -15.02 -8.13 -6.30
C LEU A 128 -15.98 -7.93 -5.12
N LYS A 129 -16.61 -6.76 -5.01
CA LYS A 129 -17.64 -6.50 -3.99
C LYS A 129 -18.81 -7.49 -4.10
N SER A 130 -19.30 -7.75 -5.33
CA SER A 130 -20.37 -8.71 -5.58
C SER A 130 -19.97 -10.12 -5.09
N ARG A 131 -18.79 -10.60 -5.50
CA ARG A 131 -18.29 -11.93 -5.07
C ARG A 131 -18.14 -12.04 -3.56
N VAL A 132 -17.64 -10.98 -2.89
CA VAL A 132 -17.53 -10.95 -1.43
C VAL A 132 -18.91 -11.01 -0.78
N LYS A 133 -19.88 -10.24 -1.30
CA LYS A 133 -21.28 -10.27 -0.82
C LYS A 133 -21.90 -11.65 -0.98
N GLU A 134 -21.79 -12.22 -2.16
CA GLU A 134 -22.28 -13.59 -2.45
C GLU A 134 -21.64 -14.63 -1.50
N GLY A 135 -20.32 -14.53 -1.28
CA GLY A 135 -19.61 -15.42 -0.35
C GLY A 135 -20.08 -15.26 1.10
N LEU A 136 -20.35 -14.01 1.55
CA LEU A 136 -20.89 -13.72 2.87
C LEU A 136 -22.33 -14.26 3.02
N ASP A 137 -23.17 -14.07 2.00
CA ASP A 137 -24.55 -14.55 2.02
C ASP A 137 -24.61 -16.09 1.98
N ALA A 138 -23.75 -16.72 1.20
CA ALA A 138 -23.58 -18.18 1.24
C ALA A 138 -23.04 -18.71 2.59
N ALA A 139 -22.20 -17.96 3.28
CA ALA A 139 -21.74 -18.30 4.62
C ALA A 139 -22.87 -18.16 5.65
N LYS A 140 -23.67 -17.10 5.56
CA LYS A 140 -24.85 -16.90 6.42
C LYS A 140 -25.89 -18.02 6.24
N SER A 141 -26.18 -18.41 5.01
CA SER A 141 -27.15 -19.51 4.71
C SER A 141 -26.69 -20.85 5.27
N ARG A 142 -25.38 -21.07 5.42
CA ARG A 142 -24.79 -22.22 6.10
C ARG A 142 -24.74 -22.09 7.62
N GLY A 143 -25.34 -21.04 8.20
CA GLY A 143 -25.37 -20.79 9.64
C GLY A 143 -24.07 -20.25 10.25
N VAL A 144 -23.11 -19.83 9.43
CA VAL A 144 -21.86 -19.24 9.92
C VAL A 144 -22.15 -17.84 10.47
N LYS A 145 -21.92 -17.64 11.77
CA LYS A 145 -22.01 -16.31 12.40
C LYS A 145 -20.84 -15.46 11.92
N LEU A 146 -21.15 -14.43 11.11
CA LEU A 146 -20.19 -13.47 10.62
C LEU A 146 -19.86 -12.42 11.70
N GLY A 147 -18.67 -11.85 11.62
CA GLY A 147 -18.19 -10.82 12.53
C GLY A 147 -17.23 -11.36 13.59
N ARG A 148 -16.98 -10.55 14.59
CA ARG A 148 -16.08 -10.91 15.68
C ARG A 148 -16.70 -12.03 16.51
N LYS A 149 -15.92 -13.10 16.81
CA LYS A 149 -16.35 -14.18 17.69
C LYS A 149 -16.86 -13.62 19.01
N PRO A 150 -18.05 -14.09 19.51
CA PRO A 150 -18.52 -13.71 20.83
C PRO A 150 -17.50 -14.15 21.89
N GLY A 151 -17.24 -13.28 22.83
CA GLY A 151 -16.34 -13.56 23.96
C GLY A 151 -15.64 -12.29 24.42
N PRO A 152 -15.19 -12.27 25.68
CA PRO A 152 -14.42 -11.15 26.17
C PRO A 152 -13.11 -11.06 25.38
N ALA A 153 -12.91 -9.91 24.74
CA ALA A 153 -11.62 -9.66 24.11
C ALA A 153 -10.56 -9.68 25.19
N LYS A 154 -9.53 -10.52 25.02
CA LYS A 154 -8.33 -10.45 25.85
C LYS A 154 -7.76 -9.05 25.70
N SER A 155 -7.68 -8.33 26.81
CA SER A 155 -7.05 -7.01 26.86
C SER A 155 -5.56 -7.21 27.06
N LYS A 156 -4.75 -6.32 26.46
CA LYS A 156 -3.32 -6.24 26.81
C LYS A 156 -3.07 -5.94 28.29
N LEU A 157 -4.09 -5.43 28.98
CA LEU A 157 -4.06 -5.10 30.39
C LEU A 157 -4.48 -6.26 31.31
N ASP A 158 -5.03 -7.37 30.76
CA ASP A 158 -5.43 -8.52 31.58
C ASP A 158 -4.29 -9.10 32.43
N PRO A 159 -3.04 -9.22 31.92
CA PRO A 159 -1.91 -9.68 32.76
C PRO A 159 -1.51 -8.68 33.86
N HIS A 160 -1.92 -7.43 33.74
CA HIS A 160 -1.56 -6.36 34.67
C HIS A 160 -2.72 -5.97 35.62
N ARG A 161 -3.75 -6.80 35.69
CA ARG A 161 -4.96 -6.49 36.45
C ARG A 161 -4.67 -6.21 37.93
N ASP A 162 -3.92 -7.08 38.58
CA ASP A 162 -3.59 -6.97 39.98
C ASP A 162 -2.68 -5.78 40.26
N LEU A 163 -1.74 -5.52 39.38
CA LEU A 163 -0.86 -4.35 39.45
C LEU A 163 -1.63 -3.03 39.28
N ILE A 164 -2.63 -3.00 38.41
CA ILE A 164 -3.52 -1.84 38.23
C ILE A 164 -4.30 -1.59 39.51
N GLN A 165 -4.83 -2.66 40.16
CA GLN A 165 -5.55 -2.54 41.41
C GLN A 165 -4.64 -2.00 42.53
N GLU A 166 -3.44 -2.54 42.69
CA GLU A 166 -2.44 -2.07 43.64
C GLU A 166 -2.12 -0.57 43.47
N TYR A 167 -1.98 -0.11 42.23
CA TYR A 167 -1.70 1.31 41.97
C TYR A 167 -2.89 2.19 42.24
N LEU A 168 -4.12 1.70 42.03
CA LEU A 168 -5.35 2.43 42.42
C LEU A 168 -5.46 2.56 43.95
N ASP A 169 -5.15 1.49 44.69
CA ASP A 169 -5.18 1.47 46.17
C ASP A 169 -4.13 2.42 46.77
N LYS A 170 -3.00 2.61 46.07
CA LYS A 170 -1.93 3.56 46.40
C LYS A 170 -2.21 5.01 45.96
N ASP A 171 -3.42 5.33 45.52
CA ASP A 171 -3.81 6.66 45.00
C ASP A 171 -2.99 7.17 43.82
N ILE A 172 -2.37 6.26 43.03
CA ILE A 172 -1.66 6.67 41.86
C ILE A 172 -2.67 7.07 40.76
N SER A 173 -2.47 8.25 40.16
CA SER A 173 -3.38 8.75 39.14
C SER A 173 -3.47 7.82 37.92
N GLN A 174 -4.68 7.68 37.35
CA GLN A 174 -4.87 6.85 36.14
C GLN A 174 -3.97 7.27 34.98
N ALA A 175 -3.62 8.56 34.89
CA ALA A 175 -2.69 9.05 33.89
C ALA A 175 -1.26 8.50 34.11
N SER A 176 -0.82 8.47 35.37
CA SER A 176 0.49 7.89 35.73
C SER A 176 0.52 6.37 35.53
N ILE A 177 -0.53 5.66 35.91
CA ILE A 177 -0.67 4.21 35.67
C ILE A 177 -0.62 3.89 34.19
N ALA A 178 -1.32 4.66 33.34
CA ALA A 178 -1.31 4.47 31.90
C ALA A 178 0.11 4.66 31.32
N LYS A 179 0.85 5.65 31.82
CA LYS A 179 2.25 5.91 31.41
C LYS A 179 3.19 4.78 31.85
N LEU A 180 3.03 4.27 33.09
CA LEU A 180 3.83 3.14 33.60
C LEU A 180 3.60 1.85 32.81
N LEU A 181 2.37 1.60 32.38
CA LEU A 181 1.99 0.42 31.61
C LEU A 181 2.18 0.59 30.08
N GLY A 182 2.66 1.75 29.61
CA GLY A 182 2.89 2.01 28.20
C GLY A 182 1.61 1.99 27.34
N VAL A 183 0.46 2.35 27.91
CA VAL A 183 -0.83 2.36 27.23
C VAL A 183 -1.44 3.77 27.18
N HIS A 184 -2.33 3.98 26.20
CA HIS A 184 -3.07 5.24 26.14
C HIS A 184 -4.04 5.34 27.33
N ARG A 185 -4.18 6.55 27.92
CA ARG A 185 -5.06 6.82 29.09
C ARG A 185 -6.49 6.30 28.88
N GLN A 186 -7.05 6.49 27.69
CA GLN A 186 -8.40 6.03 27.37
C GLN A 186 -8.54 4.50 27.41
N THR A 187 -7.48 3.77 27.03
CA THR A 187 -7.45 2.30 27.08
C THR A 187 -7.53 1.83 28.55
N LEU A 188 -6.74 2.45 29.43
CA LEU A 188 -6.77 2.13 30.86
C LEU A 188 -8.13 2.51 31.47
N TYR A 189 -8.65 3.70 31.21
CA TYR A 189 -9.95 4.14 31.68
C TYR A 189 -11.07 3.17 31.31
N SER A 190 -11.11 2.76 30.03
CA SER A 190 -12.09 1.78 29.55
C SER A 190 -11.95 0.43 30.23
N TYR A 191 -10.71 0.03 30.55
CA TYR A 191 -10.43 -1.21 31.27
C TYR A 191 -10.93 -1.15 32.72
N ILE A 192 -10.57 -0.11 33.46
CA ILE A 192 -11.02 0.13 34.85
C ILE A 192 -12.56 0.17 34.92
N LYS A 193 -13.19 0.89 33.98
CA LYS A 193 -14.66 0.97 33.91
C LYS A 193 -15.29 -0.39 33.61
N LYS A 194 -14.73 -1.16 32.67
CA LYS A 194 -15.23 -2.49 32.27
C LYS A 194 -15.22 -3.48 33.43
N TYR A 195 -14.15 -3.47 34.21
CA TYR A 195 -13.95 -4.39 35.32
C TYR A 195 -14.36 -3.80 36.68
N GLN A 196 -14.97 -2.61 36.69
CA GLN A 196 -15.45 -1.87 37.87
C GLN A 196 -14.40 -1.74 39.00
N MET A 197 -13.14 -1.60 38.59
CA MET A 197 -12.04 -1.48 39.55
C MET A 197 -12.12 -0.16 40.29
N LYS A 198 -12.04 -0.20 41.59
CA LYS A 198 -12.10 0.98 42.49
C LYS A 198 -11.02 0.81 43.55
N LYS A 199 -10.61 1.92 44.16
CA LYS A 199 -9.80 1.91 45.39
C LYS A 199 -10.52 1.07 46.46
N ILE A 200 -9.81 0.19 47.09
CA ILE A 200 -10.29 -0.57 48.23
C ILE A 200 -9.98 0.31 49.47
N ASP A 201 -11.00 0.90 50.08
CA ASP A 201 -10.83 1.57 51.37
C ASP A 201 -10.62 0.50 52.41
N LEU A 202 -9.36 0.30 52.79
CA LEU A 202 -8.99 -0.49 53.96
C LEU A 202 -9.15 0.40 55.20
N SER A 203 -10.40 0.57 55.66
CA SER A 203 -10.71 1.16 56.98
C SER A 203 -10.58 0.13 58.09
#